data_276e31e4911824ab580bd7deac078813
#
_entry.id   276e31e4911824ab580bd7deac078813
#
_cell.length_a   1.000
_cell.length_b   1.000
_cell.length_c   1.000
_cell.angle_alpha   90.00
_cell.angle_beta   90.00
_cell.angle_gamma   90.00
#
_symmetry.space_group_name_H-M   'P 1'
#
loop_
_entity.id
_entity.type
_entity.pdbx_description
1 polymer ?
#
loop_
_entity_poly.entity_id
_entity_poly.type
_entity_poly.pdbx_seq_one_letter_code
_entity_poly.pdbx_strand_id
1 'polypeptide(L)'
;HTDSDTQSSVWFSAKQITSSEAIRKILSDPRVPKVGYDLKRQRVALSRLGVDLVGLQFDPLIAGHLLDAGQRNQGLSDLLDRFADVDSSGGDVQDVPQTAEQAASSCHGVASLIERLAEEIQAGGFGSLFSHVELPLAEVLSGMESRGVRVDTKLLS
;
A
#
# COMPACT_ATOMS: atom_id res chain seq x y z
N HIS A 1 -31.94 -2.32 -7.32
CA HIS A 1 -31.52 -2.83 -6.01
C HIS A 1 -30.02 -2.98 -6.05
N THR A 2 -29.32 -1.92 -5.72
CA THR A 2 -27.88 -1.92 -5.51
C THR A 2 -27.67 -2.49 -4.12
N ASP A 3 -27.10 -3.69 -4.04
CA ASP A 3 -26.52 -4.20 -2.80
C ASP A 3 -25.51 -3.15 -2.34
N SER A 4 -25.75 -2.55 -1.20
CA SER A 4 -24.75 -1.73 -0.50
C SER A 4 -23.61 -2.67 -0.16
N ASP A 5 -22.51 -2.52 -0.88
CA ASP A 5 -21.25 -3.23 -0.66
C ASP A 5 -20.80 -2.92 0.78
N THR A 6 -21.09 -3.84 1.70
CA THR A 6 -20.71 -3.67 3.10
C THR A 6 -19.22 -3.91 3.19
N GLN A 7 -18.42 -2.83 3.11
CA GLN A 7 -17.00 -2.91 3.36
C GLN A 7 -16.77 -3.39 4.80
N SER A 8 -16.11 -4.52 4.94
CA SER A 8 -15.73 -5.08 6.23
C SER A 8 -14.22 -5.09 6.38
N SER A 9 -13.73 -4.67 7.55
CA SER A 9 -12.29 -4.73 7.86
C SER A 9 -12.00 -5.93 8.76
N VAL A 10 -10.91 -6.63 8.46
CA VAL A 10 -10.44 -7.76 9.26
C VAL A 10 -8.98 -7.51 9.64
N TRP A 11 -8.70 -7.60 10.93
CA TRP A 11 -7.36 -7.48 11.48
C TRP A 11 -6.70 -8.85 11.67
N PHE A 12 -5.46 -8.97 11.21
CA PHE A 12 -4.65 -10.17 11.43
C PHE A 12 -3.32 -9.79 12.11
N SER A 13 -3.00 -10.48 13.20
CA SER A 13 -1.66 -10.40 13.78
C SER A 13 -0.64 -11.11 12.89
N ALA A 14 0.65 -10.78 13.02
CA ALA A 14 1.74 -11.45 12.31
C ALA A 14 1.70 -12.98 12.52
N LYS A 15 1.37 -13.44 13.73
CA LYS A 15 1.22 -14.87 14.04
C LYS A 15 0.08 -15.51 13.23
N GLN A 16 -1.06 -14.87 13.10
CA GLN A 16 -2.18 -15.38 12.30
C GLN A 16 -1.83 -15.43 10.82
N ILE A 17 -1.15 -14.40 10.29
CA ILE A 17 -0.69 -14.38 8.89
C ILE A 17 0.26 -15.56 8.62
N THR A 18 1.25 -15.80 9.49
CA THR A 18 2.23 -16.88 9.30
C THR A 18 1.65 -18.26 9.49
N SER A 19 0.68 -18.44 10.37
CA SER A 19 0.06 -19.75 10.67
C SER A 19 -1.08 -20.12 9.74
N SER A 20 -1.71 -19.17 9.05
CA SER A 20 -2.84 -19.42 8.15
C SER A 20 -2.37 -19.64 6.71
N GLU A 21 -2.53 -20.86 6.23
CA GLU A 21 -2.25 -21.20 4.83
C GLU A 21 -3.16 -20.41 3.87
N ALA A 22 -4.43 -20.23 4.23
CA ALA A 22 -5.38 -19.48 3.39
C ALA A 22 -4.95 -18.03 3.20
N ILE A 23 -4.54 -17.34 4.28
CA ILE A 23 -4.06 -15.95 4.19
C ILE A 23 -2.80 -15.88 3.35
N ARG A 24 -1.82 -16.75 3.59
CA ARG A 24 -0.59 -16.79 2.80
C ARG A 24 -0.88 -17.03 1.33
N LYS A 25 -1.77 -17.96 1.01
CA LYS A 25 -2.17 -18.26 -0.37
C LYS A 25 -2.81 -17.05 -1.06
N ILE A 26 -3.68 -16.31 -0.37
CA ILE A 26 -4.27 -15.07 -0.91
C ILE A 26 -3.18 -14.03 -1.16
N LEU A 27 -2.26 -13.81 -0.23
CA LEU A 27 -1.20 -12.82 -0.36
C LEU A 27 -0.21 -13.17 -1.48
N SER A 28 0.08 -14.45 -1.69
CA SER A 28 1.04 -14.93 -2.70
C SER A 28 0.40 -15.28 -4.06
N ASP A 29 -0.92 -15.16 -4.24
CA ASP A 29 -1.56 -15.40 -5.54
C ASP A 29 -1.56 -14.12 -6.39
N PRO A 30 -0.83 -14.07 -7.53
CA PRO A 30 -0.79 -12.88 -8.38
C PRO A 30 -2.13 -12.55 -9.06
N ARG A 31 -3.08 -13.49 -9.10
CA ARG A 31 -4.42 -13.29 -9.67
C ARG A 31 -5.37 -12.56 -8.73
N VAL A 32 -5.03 -12.52 -7.44
CA VAL A 32 -5.77 -11.75 -6.45
C VAL A 32 -5.14 -10.36 -6.39
N PRO A 33 -5.85 -9.29 -6.83
CA PRO A 33 -5.31 -7.95 -6.80
C PRO A 33 -5.13 -7.45 -5.36
N LYS A 34 -4.01 -6.79 -5.08
CA LYS A 34 -3.73 -6.15 -3.80
C LYS A 34 -3.64 -4.65 -4.00
N VAL A 35 -4.37 -3.97 -3.16
CA VAL A 35 -4.35 -2.52 -3.03
C VAL A 35 -3.93 -2.18 -1.61
N GLY A 36 -3.11 -1.18 -1.44
CA GLY A 36 -2.67 -0.77 -0.09
C GLY A 36 -1.73 0.41 -0.15
N TYR A 37 -1.59 1.11 0.95
CA TYR A 37 -0.69 2.24 1.10
C TYR A 37 0.72 1.76 1.48
N ASP A 38 1.75 2.24 0.77
CA ASP A 38 3.16 1.84 0.94
C ASP A 38 3.36 0.30 0.82
N LEU A 39 2.90 -0.25 -0.29
CA LEU A 39 2.99 -1.69 -0.57
C LEU A 39 4.43 -2.20 -0.61
N LYS A 40 5.39 -1.38 -1.01
CA LYS A 40 6.82 -1.73 -0.95
C LYS A 40 7.25 -2.09 0.47
N ARG A 41 6.91 -1.25 1.45
CA ARG A 41 7.20 -1.48 2.86
C ARG A 41 6.48 -2.70 3.41
N GLN A 42 5.21 -2.89 3.01
CA GLN A 42 4.44 -4.07 3.40
C GLN A 42 5.09 -5.35 2.86
N ARG A 43 5.56 -5.36 1.61
CA ARG A 43 6.30 -6.50 1.04
C ARG A 43 7.56 -6.82 1.84
N VAL A 44 8.37 -5.82 2.19
CA VAL A 44 9.57 -6.01 3.01
C VAL A 44 9.21 -6.58 4.38
N ALA A 45 8.16 -6.09 5.01
CA ALA A 45 7.73 -6.59 6.32
C ALA A 45 7.24 -8.05 6.25
N LEU A 46 6.41 -8.38 5.25
CA LEU A 46 5.89 -9.74 5.05
C LEU A 46 6.98 -10.73 4.63
N SER A 47 7.94 -10.32 3.80
CA SER A 47 9.06 -11.17 3.38
C SER A 47 9.91 -11.64 4.58
N ARG A 48 10.08 -10.79 5.59
CA ARG A 48 10.76 -11.15 6.85
C ARG A 48 9.99 -12.21 7.66
N LEU A 49 8.70 -12.34 7.42
CA LEU A 49 7.84 -13.38 8.00
C LEU A 49 7.74 -14.62 7.11
N GLY A 50 8.46 -14.67 6.00
CA GLY A 50 8.40 -15.77 5.03
C GLY A 50 7.10 -15.78 4.23
N VAL A 51 6.47 -14.63 4.03
CA VAL A 51 5.22 -14.46 3.27
C VAL A 51 5.46 -13.53 2.10
N ASP A 52 5.16 -14.01 0.89
CA ASP A 52 5.21 -13.17 -0.31
C ASP A 52 3.93 -12.35 -0.48
N LEU A 53 4.08 -11.08 -0.83
CA LEU A 53 3.00 -10.21 -1.26
C LEU A 53 3.20 -9.91 -2.75
N VAL A 54 2.34 -10.44 -3.60
CA VAL A 54 2.40 -10.27 -5.05
C VAL A 54 1.05 -9.83 -5.61
N GLY A 55 1.01 -9.41 -6.88
CA GLY A 55 -0.23 -8.95 -7.51
C GLY A 55 -0.60 -7.53 -7.06
N LEU A 56 0.40 -6.66 -6.91
CA LEU A 56 0.17 -5.25 -6.58
C LEU A 56 -0.57 -4.57 -7.71
N GLN A 57 -1.71 -3.95 -7.41
CA GLN A 57 -2.55 -3.28 -8.40
C GLN A 57 -2.59 -1.77 -8.22
N PHE A 58 -2.63 -1.29 -6.99
CA PHE A 58 -2.70 0.13 -6.71
C PHE A 58 -2.07 0.48 -5.36
N ASP A 59 -1.30 1.57 -5.36
CA ASP A 59 -0.69 2.13 -4.16
C ASP A 59 -0.90 3.66 -4.16
N PRO A 60 -1.75 4.20 -3.26
CA PRO A 60 -1.98 5.63 -3.15
C PRO A 60 -0.72 6.46 -2.90
N LEU A 61 0.30 5.92 -2.21
CA LEU A 61 1.57 6.62 -2.01
C LEU A 61 2.29 6.85 -3.35
N ILE A 62 2.36 5.84 -4.20
CA ILE A 62 2.97 5.94 -5.54
C ILE A 62 2.16 6.89 -6.42
N ALA A 63 0.83 6.78 -6.39
CA ALA A 63 -0.06 7.67 -7.14
C ALA A 63 0.13 9.13 -6.72
N GLY A 64 0.17 9.41 -5.43
CA GLY A 64 0.42 10.74 -4.90
C GLY A 64 1.75 11.32 -5.33
N HIS A 65 2.82 10.52 -5.34
CA HIS A 65 4.13 10.96 -5.83
C HIS A 65 4.15 11.29 -7.32
N LEU A 66 3.42 10.54 -8.14
CA LEU A 66 3.32 10.82 -9.58
C LEU A 66 2.53 12.11 -9.87
N LEU A 67 1.46 12.35 -9.10
CA LEU A 67 0.60 13.53 -9.28
C LEU A 67 1.27 14.80 -8.77
N ASP A 68 2.08 14.71 -7.73
CA ASP A 68 2.75 15.86 -7.13
C ASP A 68 4.13 15.50 -6.56
N ALA A 69 5.10 15.37 -7.44
CA ALA A 69 6.48 15.05 -7.08
C ALA A 69 7.19 16.16 -6.26
N GLY A 70 6.62 17.37 -6.21
CA GLY A 70 7.15 18.51 -5.46
C GLY A 70 6.83 18.46 -3.96
N GLN A 71 5.84 17.70 -3.54
CA GLN A 71 5.45 17.58 -2.14
C GLN A 71 6.38 16.62 -1.39
N ARG A 72 6.90 17.11 -0.26
CA ARG A 72 7.77 16.30 0.62
C ARG A 72 7.00 15.29 1.46
N ASN A 73 5.78 15.64 1.86
CA ASN A 73 4.90 14.79 2.66
C ASN A 73 3.82 14.20 1.77
N GLN A 74 3.78 12.88 1.74
CA GLN A 74 2.79 12.07 1.02
C GLN A 74 2.17 11.05 2.00
N GLY A 75 2.01 11.46 3.27
CA GLY A 75 1.35 10.65 4.29
C GLY A 75 -0.08 10.32 3.89
N LEU A 76 -0.62 9.23 4.41
CA LEU A 76 -1.98 8.80 4.09
C LEU A 76 -3.00 9.88 4.46
N SER A 77 -2.80 10.57 5.60
CA SER A 77 -3.64 11.71 5.99
C SER A 77 -3.55 12.88 5.00
N ASP A 78 -2.34 13.22 4.53
CA ASP A 78 -2.15 14.29 3.55
C ASP A 78 -2.85 13.97 2.21
N LEU A 79 -2.83 12.70 1.80
CA LEU A 79 -3.53 12.26 0.59
C LEU A 79 -5.04 12.32 0.77
N LEU A 80 -5.56 11.93 1.94
CA LEU A 80 -6.98 12.03 2.26
C LEU A 80 -7.45 13.49 2.25
N ASP A 81 -6.71 14.40 2.87
CA ASP A 81 -7.06 15.81 2.91
C ASP A 81 -7.11 16.46 1.50
N ARG A 82 -6.34 15.91 0.56
CA ARG A 82 -6.23 16.44 -0.81
C ARG A 82 -7.19 15.80 -1.81
N PHE A 83 -7.47 14.52 -1.66
CA PHE A 83 -8.15 13.74 -2.69
C PHE A 83 -9.42 13.02 -2.19
N ALA A 84 -9.62 12.85 -0.87
CA ALA A 84 -10.85 12.25 -0.37
C ALA A 84 -11.98 13.30 -0.29
N ASP A 85 -13.21 12.85 -0.47
CA ASP A 85 -14.37 13.69 -0.19
C ASP A 85 -14.47 13.97 1.31
N VAL A 86 -14.98 15.14 1.67
CA VAL A 86 -15.04 15.71 3.05
C VAL A 86 -15.66 14.74 4.07
N ASP A 87 -16.51 13.82 3.64
CA ASP A 87 -17.19 12.86 4.50
C ASP A 87 -16.37 11.58 4.79
N SER A 88 -15.22 11.39 4.13
CA SER A 88 -14.41 10.16 4.21
C SER A 88 -13.33 10.19 5.30
N SER A 89 -13.12 11.32 5.96
CA SER A 89 -12.01 11.57 6.91
C SER A 89 -12.34 11.23 8.38
N GLY A 90 -13.32 10.38 8.63
CA GLY A 90 -13.85 10.09 9.97
C GLY A 90 -13.09 9.03 10.76
N GLY A 91 -11.77 9.19 10.98
CA GLY A 91 -11.04 8.24 11.82
C GLY A 91 -9.59 8.65 12.10
N ASP A 92 -8.95 8.01 13.09
CA ASP A 92 -7.51 8.16 13.37
C ASP A 92 -6.70 7.37 12.33
N VAL A 93 -6.49 8.00 11.17
CA VAL A 93 -5.75 7.41 10.05
C VAL A 93 -4.25 7.56 10.28
N GLN A 94 -3.53 6.47 10.18
CA GLN A 94 -2.08 6.41 10.41
C GLN A 94 -1.37 5.68 9.27
N ASP A 95 -0.20 6.18 8.85
CA ASP A 95 0.68 5.48 7.90
C ASP A 95 1.14 4.13 8.46
N VAL A 96 1.30 4.06 9.77
CA VAL A 96 1.69 2.86 10.53
C VAL A 96 0.73 2.68 11.71
N PRO A 97 -0.42 2.03 11.48
CA PRO A 97 -1.38 1.78 12.54
C PRO A 97 -0.79 0.99 13.70
N GLN A 98 -1.10 1.40 14.93
CA GLN A 98 -0.67 0.73 16.15
C GLN A 98 -1.81 -0.06 16.80
N THR A 99 -3.05 0.24 16.45
CA THR A 99 -4.25 -0.45 16.94
C THR A 99 -5.10 -1.00 15.79
N ALA A 100 -6.01 -1.91 16.11
CA ALA A 100 -6.93 -2.47 15.12
C ALA A 100 -7.90 -1.40 14.58
N GLU A 101 -8.32 -0.45 15.41
CA GLU A 101 -9.18 0.67 15.00
C GLU A 101 -8.46 1.58 14.02
N GLN A 102 -7.20 1.96 14.31
CA GLN A 102 -6.37 2.74 13.39
C GLN A 102 -6.15 2.02 12.07
N ALA A 103 -5.90 0.70 12.11
CA ALA A 103 -5.75 -0.10 10.91
C ALA A 103 -7.04 -0.14 10.07
N ALA A 104 -8.20 -0.28 10.71
CA ALA A 104 -9.49 -0.24 10.02
C ALA A 104 -9.74 1.14 9.38
N SER A 105 -9.51 2.23 10.12
CA SER A 105 -9.62 3.61 9.61
C SER A 105 -8.69 3.84 8.42
N SER A 106 -7.42 3.39 8.51
CA SER A 106 -6.46 3.51 7.41
C SER A 106 -6.87 2.68 6.19
N CYS A 107 -7.41 1.47 6.39
CA CYS A 107 -7.93 0.66 5.28
C CYS A 107 -9.11 1.35 4.56
N HIS A 108 -10.05 1.92 5.32
CA HIS A 108 -11.17 2.67 4.74
C HIS A 108 -10.67 3.93 4.01
N GLY A 109 -9.73 4.66 4.60
CA GLY A 109 -9.08 5.79 3.95
C GLY A 109 -8.39 5.42 2.64
N VAL A 110 -7.64 4.32 2.61
CA VAL A 110 -7.04 3.80 1.37
C VAL A 110 -8.13 3.49 0.34
N ALA A 111 -9.22 2.82 0.73
CA ALA A 111 -10.29 2.45 -0.18
C ALA A 111 -10.96 3.68 -0.82
N SER A 112 -11.19 4.76 -0.04
CA SER A 112 -11.78 6.00 -0.55
C SER A 112 -10.88 6.77 -1.53
N LEU A 113 -9.56 6.57 -1.45
CA LEU A 113 -8.60 7.23 -2.34
C LEU A 113 -8.45 6.58 -3.70
N ILE A 114 -8.77 5.28 -3.82
CA ILE A 114 -8.42 4.49 -5.02
C ILE A 114 -9.06 5.07 -6.27
N GLU A 115 -10.37 5.23 -6.27
CA GLU A 115 -11.12 5.69 -7.44
C GLU A 115 -10.65 7.08 -7.86
N ARG A 116 -10.59 8.00 -6.90
CA ARG A 116 -10.19 9.37 -7.16
C ARG A 116 -8.76 9.48 -7.69
N LEU A 117 -7.80 8.83 -7.05
CA LEU A 117 -6.42 8.84 -7.50
C LEU A 117 -6.24 8.11 -8.85
N ALA A 118 -7.01 7.06 -9.11
CA ALA A 118 -6.99 6.38 -10.40
C ALA A 118 -7.48 7.32 -11.53
N GLU A 119 -8.54 8.09 -11.29
CA GLU A 119 -9.03 9.11 -12.23
C GLU A 119 -7.98 10.19 -12.49
N GLU A 120 -7.35 10.74 -11.44
CA GLU A 120 -6.31 11.75 -11.57
C GLU A 120 -5.06 11.23 -12.31
N ILE A 121 -4.65 9.99 -12.05
CA ILE A 121 -3.54 9.32 -12.76
C ILE A 121 -3.87 9.19 -14.25
N GLN A 122 -5.09 8.81 -14.61
CA GLN A 122 -5.51 8.71 -16.01
C GLN A 122 -5.62 10.10 -16.66
N ALA A 123 -6.22 11.06 -16.00
CA ALA A 123 -6.35 12.42 -16.50
C ALA A 123 -5.00 13.10 -16.71
N GLY A 124 -4.02 12.85 -15.83
CA GLY A 124 -2.64 13.31 -15.93
C GLY A 124 -1.80 12.58 -17.00
N GLY A 125 -2.32 11.51 -17.62
CA GLY A 125 -1.58 10.71 -18.59
C GLY A 125 -0.53 9.77 -17.98
N PHE A 126 -0.57 9.54 -16.66
CA PHE A 126 0.39 8.72 -15.93
C PHE A 126 0.04 7.23 -15.85
N GLY A 127 -1.10 6.80 -16.39
CA GLY A 127 -1.60 5.42 -16.25
C GLY A 127 -0.58 4.36 -16.69
N SER A 128 0.09 4.57 -17.84
CA SER A 128 1.13 3.64 -18.31
C SER A 128 2.37 3.66 -17.43
N LEU A 129 2.82 4.84 -17.00
CA LEU A 129 3.97 4.99 -16.09
C LEU A 129 3.69 4.30 -14.76
N PHE A 130 2.53 4.55 -14.18
CA PHE A 130 2.10 3.96 -12.91
C PHE A 130 2.11 2.42 -12.97
N SER A 131 1.44 1.84 -13.98
CA SER A 131 1.21 0.39 -14.05
C SER A 131 2.40 -0.41 -14.58
N HIS A 132 3.19 0.14 -15.51
CA HIS A 132 4.27 -0.59 -16.17
C HIS A 132 5.67 -0.24 -15.65
N VAL A 133 5.81 0.83 -14.87
CA VAL A 133 7.10 1.24 -14.32
C VAL A 133 7.05 1.28 -12.79
N GLU A 134 6.22 2.13 -12.19
CA GLU A 134 6.29 2.43 -10.77
C GLU A 134 5.87 1.22 -9.89
N LEU A 135 4.76 0.57 -10.19
CA LEU A 135 4.35 -0.62 -9.43
C LEU A 135 5.37 -1.78 -9.57
N PRO A 136 5.85 -2.16 -10.77
CA PRO A 136 6.93 -3.14 -10.90
C PRO A 136 8.23 -2.71 -10.21
N LEU A 137 8.58 -1.43 -10.25
CA LEU A 137 9.76 -0.89 -9.57
C LEU A 137 9.66 -1.08 -8.06
N ALA A 138 8.49 -0.85 -7.46
CA ALA A 138 8.27 -1.10 -6.03
C ALA A 138 8.53 -2.57 -5.66
N GLU A 139 8.19 -3.51 -6.55
CA GLU A 139 8.52 -4.94 -6.36
C GLU A 139 10.03 -5.21 -6.40
N VAL A 140 10.73 -4.63 -7.36
CA VAL A 140 12.19 -4.77 -7.47
C VAL A 140 12.88 -4.17 -6.25
N LEU A 141 12.53 -2.94 -5.87
CA LEU A 141 13.11 -2.25 -4.72
C LEU A 141 12.86 -2.99 -3.40
N SER A 142 11.66 -3.52 -3.19
CA SER A 142 11.37 -4.33 -2.00
C SER A 142 12.23 -5.60 -1.94
N GLY A 143 12.50 -6.23 -3.09
CA GLY A 143 13.40 -7.38 -3.20
C GLY A 143 14.87 -7.01 -2.90
N MET A 144 15.31 -5.83 -3.31
CA MET A 144 16.64 -5.31 -2.99
C MET A 144 16.78 -5.02 -1.49
N GLU A 145 15.81 -4.34 -0.90
CA GLU A 145 15.80 -4.03 0.54
C GLU A 145 15.75 -5.30 1.41
N SER A 146 14.99 -6.31 0.99
CA SER A 146 14.89 -7.59 1.73
C SER A 146 16.22 -8.36 1.73
N ARG A 147 16.98 -8.30 0.63
CA ARG A 147 18.31 -8.93 0.52
C ARG A 147 19.41 -8.14 1.22
N GLY A 148 19.23 -6.82 1.30
CA GLY A 148 20.22 -5.91 1.84
C GLY A 148 21.43 -5.71 0.93
N VAL A 149 22.33 -4.80 1.33
CA VAL A 149 23.60 -4.53 0.68
C VAL A 149 24.72 -4.72 1.70
N ARG A 150 25.74 -5.48 1.33
CA ARG A 150 26.92 -5.65 2.17
C ARG A 150 27.77 -4.36 2.15
N VAL A 151 27.92 -3.75 3.31
CA VAL A 151 28.77 -2.56 3.49
C VAL A 151 30.11 -2.98 4.07
N ASP A 152 31.21 -2.53 3.46
CA ASP A 152 32.55 -2.71 4.02
C ASP A 152 32.80 -1.62 5.06
N THR A 153 32.57 -1.97 6.33
CA THR A 153 32.73 -1.06 7.47
C THR A 153 34.19 -0.61 7.69
N LYS A 154 35.19 -1.35 7.15
CA LYS A 154 36.59 -0.97 7.24
C LYS A 154 36.98 0.15 6.29
N LEU A 155 36.22 0.29 5.18
CA LEU A 155 36.40 1.38 4.22
C LEU A 155 35.69 2.68 4.65
N LEU A 156 34.77 2.61 5.60
CA LEU A 156 33.98 3.74 6.08
C LEU A 156 34.47 4.30 7.43
N SER A 157 35.47 3.66 8.03
CA SER A 157 36.15 4.12 9.25
C SER A 157 37.42 4.88 8.88
#